data_ec3e4676da12e2ef32f4ff4ae12165c8
#
_entry.id   ec3e4676da12e2ef32f4ff4ae12165c8
#
_cell.length_a   1.000
_cell.length_b   1.000
_cell.length_c   1.000
_cell.angle_alpha   90.00
_cell.angle_beta   90.00
_cell.angle_gamma   90.00
#
_symmetry.space_group_name_H-M   'P 1'
#
loop_
_entity.id
_entity.type
_entity.pdbx_description
1 polymer ?
#
loop_
_entity_poly.entity_id
_entity_poly.type
_entity_poly.pdbx_seq_one_letter_code
_entity_poly.pdbx_strand_id
1 'polypeptide(L)'
;MTNQLLFDFKADKTAKKVIITREFDAELTLVWDAFTKQELLDQWTAPAPWVAKTKYMNFEVGGKRFYAMVSPDGIERWSIQRYTSITPKTNFKMYNAFADKDENPELPGSEWDYQFSEQNARTDNHVSRPITKVVITIYNESFERM
;
A
#
# COMPACT_ATOMS: atom_id res chain seq x y z
N MET A 1 19.21 8.08 -22.71
CA MET A 1 18.59 6.84 -22.29
C MET A 1 17.57 7.07 -21.20
N THR A 2 16.48 6.43 -21.32
CA THR A 2 15.44 6.59 -20.33
C THR A 2 15.57 5.52 -19.25
N ASN A 3 15.46 5.94 -18.02
CA ASN A 3 15.39 5.05 -16.88
C ASN A 3 13.95 4.98 -16.41
N GLN A 4 13.09 4.52 -17.33
CA GLN A 4 11.69 4.41 -17.01
C GLN A 4 11.48 3.34 -15.93
N LEU A 5 10.84 3.76 -14.86
CA LEU A 5 10.47 2.86 -13.80
C LEU A 5 9.25 2.05 -14.21
N LEU A 6 9.24 0.79 -13.86
CA LEU A 6 8.13 -0.09 -14.18
C LEU A 6 6.89 0.30 -13.39
N PHE A 7 5.76 0.35 -14.09
CA PHE A 7 4.44 0.34 -13.46
C PHE A 7 3.59 -0.64 -14.25
N ASP A 8 3.05 -1.64 -13.57
CA ASP A 8 2.23 -2.66 -14.19
C ASP A 8 1.01 -2.94 -13.33
N PHE A 9 -0.12 -3.17 -13.97
CA PHE A 9 -1.36 -3.48 -13.31
C PHE A 9 -2.01 -4.66 -14.02
N LYS A 10 -2.28 -5.73 -13.28
CA LYS A 10 -2.92 -6.93 -13.82
C LYS A 10 -4.09 -7.35 -12.94
N ALA A 11 -5.23 -7.58 -13.56
CA ALA A 11 -6.38 -8.14 -12.88
C ALA A 11 -6.58 -9.57 -13.35
N ASP A 12 -6.64 -10.48 -12.40
CA ASP A 12 -6.88 -11.91 -12.69
C ASP A 12 -8.21 -12.31 -12.05
N LYS A 13 -9.26 -12.35 -12.86
CA LYS A 13 -10.58 -12.68 -12.36
C LYS A 13 -10.71 -14.14 -11.94
N THR A 14 -9.98 -15.02 -12.59
CA THR A 14 -10.00 -16.44 -12.25
C THR A 14 -9.42 -16.68 -10.88
N ALA A 15 -8.28 -16.05 -10.59
CA ALA A 15 -7.66 -16.14 -9.28
C ALA A 15 -8.21 -15.13 -8.28
N LYS A 16 -9.11 -14.25 -8.70
CA LYS A 16 -9.79 -13.25 -7.87
C LYS A 16 -8.81 -12.30 -7.20
N LYS A 17 -7.84 -11.84 -7.98
CA LYS A 17 -6.81 -10.96 -7.44
C LYS A 17 -6.39 -9.89 -8.44
N VAL A 18 -5.83 -8.82 -7.89
CA VAL A 18 -5.22 -7.73 -8.65
C VAL A 18 -3.75 -7.68 -8.24
N ILE A 19 -2.87 -7.54 -9.21
CA ILE A 19 -1.44 -7.43 -8.96
C ILE A 19 -0.95 -6.10 -9.51
N ILE A 20 -0.37 -5.28 -8.64
CA ILE A 20 0.20 -3.99 -8.98
C ILE A 20 1.70 -4.08 -8.73
N THR A 21 2.49 -3.82 -9.77
CA THR A 21 3.95 -3.80 -9.64
C THR A 21 4.43 -2.40 -9.94
N ARG A 22 5.25 -1.86 -9.06
CA ARG A 22 5.78 -0.51 -9.24
C ARG A 22 7.22 -0.43 -8.79
N GLU A 23 8.04 0.23 -9.60
CA GLU A 23 9.43 0.52 -9.26
C GLU A 23 9.57 1.96 -8.80
N PHE A 24 10.43 2.17 -7.81
CA PHE A 24 10.72 3.49 -7.25
C PHE A 24 12.22 3.76 -7.38
N ASP A 25 12.56 4.96 -7.79
CA ASP A 25 13.94 5.42 -7.86
C ASP A 25 14.41 5.84 -6.47
N ALA A 26 14.52 4.84 -5.59
CA ALA A 26 14.88 5.07 -4.18
C ALA A 26 15.35 3.75 -3.56
N GLU A 27 16.12 3.87 -2.50
CA GLU A 27 16.56 2.69 -1.76
C GLU A 27 15.44 2.06 -0.96
N LEU A 28 15.60 0.78 -0.64
CA LEU A 28 14.60 -0.03 0.01
C LEU A 28 14.09 0.57 1.32
N THR A 29 14.99 1.07 2.16
CA THR A 29 14.60 1.62 3.46
C THR A 29 13.63 2.79 3.30
N LEU A 30 13.88 3.69 2.35
CA LEU A 30 13.00 4.84 2.11
C LEU A 30 11.63 4.40 1.62
N VAL A 31 11.59 3.42 0.71
CA VAL A 31 10.33 2.93 0.17
C VAL A 31 9.55 2.16 1.24
N TRP A 32 10.23 1.31 2.00
CA TRP A 32 9.59 0.60 3.12
C TRP A 32 8.97 1.59 4.10
N ASP A 33 9.71 2.65 4.46
CA ASP A 33 9.21 3.66 5.38
C ASP A 33 7.97 4.36 4.82
N ALA A 34 7.94 4.63 3.52
CA ALA A 34 6.80 5.30 2.89
C ALA A 34 5.50 4.49 3.02
N PHE A 35 5.61 3.16 3.12
CA PHE A 35 4.46 2.27 3.24
C PHE A 35 4.15 1.87 4.67
N THR A 36 5.01 2.20 5.64
CA THR A 36 4.87 1.67 7.01
C THR A 36 4.87 2.73 8.10
N LYS A 37 5.19 3.98 7.78
CA LYS A 37 5.18 5.07 8.76
C LYS A 37 3.98 5.97 8.54
N GLN A 38 3.30 6.28 9.65
CA GLN A 38 2.06 7.05 9.64
C GLN A 38 2.20 8.39 8.91
N GLU A 39 3.23 9.16 9.25
CA GLU A 39 3.38 10.50 8.69
C GLU A 39 3.66 10.48 7.19
N LEU A 40 4.26 9.40 6.69
CA LEU A 40 4.51 9.27 5.26
C LEU A 40 3.27 8.74 4.54
N LEU A 41 2.58 7.77 5.13
CA LEU A 41 1.33 7.26 4.56
C LEU A 41 0.30 8.36 4.40
N ASP A 42 0.20 9.25 5.37
CA ASP A 42 -0.79 10.33 5.32
C ASP A 42 -0.54 11.30 4.17
N GLN A 43 0.69 11.33 3.62
CA GLN A 43 1.01 12.22 2.51
C GLN A 43 0.51 11.70 1.17
N TRP A 44 0.29 10.39 1.02
CA TRP A 44 -0.04 9.86 -0.31
C TRP A 44 -1.25 8.90 -0.35
N THR A 45 -1.78 8.48 0.79
CA THR A 45 -2.85 7.47 0.79
C THR A 45 -4.14 7.96 0.14
N ALA A 46 -4.49 9.22 0.34
CA ALA A 46 -5.71 9.76 -0.23
C ALA A 46 -5.42 10.48 -1.55
N PRO A 47 -6.27 10.28 -2.57
CA PRO A 47 -6.11 11.00 -3.84
C PRO A 47 -6.52 12.47 -3.65
N ALA A 48 -5.71 13.40 -4.20
CA ALA A 48 -6.02 14.81 -4.13
C ALA A 48 -7.38 15.07 -4.78
N PRO A 49 -8.21 15.98 -4.28
CA PRO A 49 -7.96 16.93 -3.18
C PRO A 49 -8.24 16.39 -1.78
N TRP A 50 -8.53 15.09 -1.64
CA TRP A 50 -8.73 14.47 -0.35
C TRP A 50 -7.40 14.41 0.40
N VAL A 51 -7.44 14.41 1.72
CA VAL A 51 -6.26 14.23 2.56
C VAL A 51 -6.48 13.05 3.49
N ALA A 52 -5.41 12.32 3.79
CA ALA A 52 -5.47 11.20 4.72
C ALA A 52 -5.09 11.69 6.12
N LYS A 53 -5.86 11.27 7.12
CA LYS A 53 -5.61 11.58 8.52
C LYS A 53 -5.68 10.30 9.33
N THR A 54 -4.55 9.82 9.79
CA THR A 54 -4.49 8.62 10.62
C THR A 54 -4.85 8.98 12.05
N LYS A 55 -5.84 8.30 12.59
CA LYS A 55 -6.22 8.47 13.99
C LYS A 55 -5.24 7.78 14.91
N TYR A 56 -4.86 6.54 14.56
CA TYR A 56 -3.79 5.82 15.24
C TYR A 56 -3.27 4.72 14.33
N MET A 57 -2.04 4.32 14.58
CA MET A 57 -1.40 3.26 13.82
C MET A 57 -0.43 2.51 14.72
N ASN A 58 -0.50 1.19 14.65
CA ASN A 58 0.42 0.31 15.33
C ASN A 58 0.91 -0.74 14.33
N PHE A 59 2.10 -0.51 13.79
CA PHE A 59 2.65 -1.38 12.75
C PHE A 59 3.34 -2.58 13.38
N GLU A 60 2.53 -3.56 13.79
CA GLU A 60 2.99 -4.85 14.31
C GLU A 60 1.92 -5.88 13.98
N VAL A 61 2.29 -7.15 14.02
CA VAL A 61 1.31 -8.23 13.76
C VAL A 61 0.20 -8.15 14.80
N GLY A 62 -1.04 -8.10 14.32
CA GLY A 62 -2.21 -7.88 15.15
C GLY A 62 -2.54 -6.43 15.40
N GLY A 63 -1.65 -5.51 15.01
CA GLY A 63 -1.90 -4.08 15.12
C GLY A 63 -2.76 -3.56 13.97
N LYS A 64 -3.18 -2.30 14.07
CA LYS A 64 -4.09 -1.68 13.12
C LYS A 64 -3.67 -0.27 12.76
N ARG A 65 -4.07 0.15 11.58
CA ARG A 65 -4.10 1.57 11.21
C ARG A 65 -5.55 1.95 10.96
N PHE A 66 -6.02 2.94 11.70
CA PHE A 66 -7.37 3.47 11.52
C PHE A 66 -7.27 4.91 11.05
N TYR A 67 -7.79 5.19 9.88
CA TYR A 67 -7.59 6.52 9.27
C TYR A 67 -8.82 6.93 8.48
N ALA A 68 -8.91 8.24 8.24
CA ALA A 68 -9.96 8.80 7.40
C ALA A 68 -9.34 9.50 6.21
N MET A 69 -10.01 9.39 5.07
CA MET A 69 -9.79 10.28 3.95
C MET A 69 -10.81 11.40 4.08
N VAL A 70 -10.35 12.65 4.07
CA VAL A 70 -11.20 13.81 4.31
C VAL A 70 -11.22 14.67 3.06
N SER A 71 -12.43 14.98 2.59
CA SER A 71 -12.62 15.85 1.43
C SER A 71 -12.46 17.31 1.82
N PRO A 72 -12.29 18.23 0.83
CA PRO A 72 -12.28 19.67 1.12
C PRO A 72 -13.54 20.15 1.83
N ASP A 73 -14.68 19.47 1.61
CA ASP A 73 -15.95 19.82 2.26
C ASP A 73 -16.11 19.20 3.64
N GLY A 74 -15.10 18.46 4.12
CA GLY A 74 -15.14 17.87 5.45
C GLY A 74 -15.82 16.50 5.51
N ILE A 75 -16.12 15.88 4.37
CA ILE A 75 -16.66 14.51 4.33
C ILE A 75 -15.56 13.54 4.70
N GLU A 76 -15.85 12.63 5.64
CA GLU A 76 -14.89 11.64 6.12
C GLU A 76 -15.24 10.27 5.61
N ARG A 77 -14.24 9.58 5.06
CA ARG A 77 -14.36 8.18 4.66
C ARG A 77 -13.32 7.38 5.45
N TRP A 78 -13.79 6.58 6.39
CA TRP A 78 -12.91 5.83 7.27
C TRP A 78 -12.49 4.49 6.68
N SER A 79 -11.31 4.04 7.03
CA SER A 79 -10.76 2.74 6.64
C SER A 79 -9.97 2.16 7.79
N ILE A 80 -9.99 0.82 7.88
CA ILE A 80 -9.24 0.10 8.87
C ILE A 80 -8.35 -0.93 8.17
N GLN A 81 -7.10 -1.00 8.61
CA GLN A 81 -6.11 -1.93 8.09
C GLN A 81 -5.54 -2.72 9.26
N ARG A 82 -5.63 -4.04 9.19
CA ARG A 82 -5.08 -4.92 10.23
C ARG A 82 -3.89 -5.67 9.68
N TYR A 83 -2.75 -5.53 10.35
CA TYR A 83 -1.52 -6.17 9.90
C TYR A 83 -1.51 -7.63 10.38
N THR A 84 -1.37 -8.55 9.42
CA THR A 84 -1.44 -9.98 9.71
C THR A 84 -0.08 -10.65 9.62
N SER A 85 0.87 -10.07 8.90
CA SER A 85 2.22 -10.62 8.76
C SER A 85 3.19 -9.49 8.45
N ILE A 86 4.35 -9.50 9.08
CA ILE A 86 5.39 -8.50 8.84
C ILE A 86 6.76 -9.17 8.85
N THR A 87 7.48 -9.07 7.73
CA THR A 87 8.88 -9.42 7.63
C THR A 87 9.61 -8.14 7.24
N PRO A 88 10.34 -7.50 8.16
CA PRO A 88 10.88 -6.16 7.92
C PRO A 88 11.62 -6.04 6.60
N LYS A 89 11.29 -5.00 5.85
CA LYS A 89 11.88 -4.61 4.56
C LYS A 89 11.73 -5.64 3.45
N THR A 90 10.94 -6.70 3.68
CA THR A 90 10.74 -7.76 2.70
C THR A 90 9.28 -7.90 2.31
N ASN A 91 8.39 -7.97 3.31
CA ASN A 91 6.99 -8.27 3.04
C ASN A 91 6.13 -7.87 4.23
N PHE A 92 4.93 -7.37 3.94
CA PHE A 92 3.89 -7.34 4.97
C PHE A 92 2.53 -7.62 4.33
N LYS A 93 1.64 -8.13 5.13
CA LYS A 93 0.27 -8.43 4.73
C LYS A 93 -0.69 -7.73 5.66
N MET A 94 -1.81 -7.30 5.11
CA MET A 94 -2.86 -6.67 5.90
C MET A 94 -4.23 -6.99 5.34
N TYR A 95 -5.22 -6.95 6.22
CA TYR A 95 -6.62 -6.96 5.84
C TYR A 95 -7.09 -5.51 5.80
N ASN A 96 -7.74 -5.12 4.73
CA ASN A 96 -8.19 -3.74 4.52
C ASN A 96 -9.68 -3.70 4.27
N ALA A 97 -10.38 -2.79 4.93
CA ALA A 97 -11.80 -2.58 4.72
C ALA A 97 -12.16 -1.12 4.98
N PHE A 98 -13.18 -0.64 4.31
CA PHE A 98 -13.82 0.60 4.76
C PHE A 98 -14.47 0.34 6.12
N ALA A 99 -14.64 1.39 6.90
CA ALA A 99 -15.20 1.26 8.24
C ALA A 99 -16.03 2.50 8.56
N ASP A 100 -16.82 2.39 9.63
CA ASP A 100 -17.45 3.58 10.18
C ASP A 100 -16.50 4.25 11.20
N LYS A 101 -16.92 5.37 11.75
CA LYS A 101 -16.09 6.12 12.71
C LYS A 101 -15.85 5.37 14.01
N ASP A 102 -16.61 4.32 14.28
CA ASP A 102 -16.52 3.51 15.49
C ASP A 102 -15.74 2.21 15.22
N GLU A 103 -15.01 2.14 14.10
CA GLU A 103 -14.15 1.03 13.72
C GLU A 103 -14.89 -0.26 13.37
N ASN A 104 -16.14 -0.15 12.98
CA ASN A 104 -16.87 -1.32 12.48
C ASN A 104 -16.60 -1.49 11.00
N PRO A 105 -15.93 -2.58 10.57
CA PRO A 105 -15.59 -2.75 9.16
C PRO A 105 -16.83 -3.03 8.32
N GLU A 106 -16.82 -2.44 7.11
CA GLU A 106 -17.84 -2.73 6.09
C GLU A 106 -17.35 -3.91 5.27
N LEU A 107 -18.08 -5.00 5.32
CA LEU A 107 -17.72 -6.20 4.57
C LEU A 107 -18.33 -6.18 3.18
N PRO A 108 -17.70 -6.83 2.17
CA PRO A 108 -16.43 -7.55 2.29
C PRO A 108 -15.23 -6.63 2.25
N GLY A 109 -14.16 -7.05 2.93
CA GLY A 109 -12.88 -6.38 2.82
C GLY A 109 -11.97 -7.06 1.80
N SER A 110 -10.69 -6.77 1.88
CA SER A 110 -9.71 -7.36 0.99
C SER A 110 -8.40 -7.64 1.72
N GLU A 111 -7.68 -8.64 1.25
CA GLU A 111 -6.35 -8.95 1.78
C GLU A 111 -5.31 -8.40 0.83
N TRP A 112 -4.32 -7.73 1.39
CA TRP A 112 -3.25 -7.07 0.64
C TRP A 112 -1.92 -7.65 1.05
N ASP A 113 -1.11 -8.01 0.06
CA ASP A 113 0.23 -8.55 0.25
C ASP A 113 1.21 -7.62 -0.44
N TYR A 114 2.14 -7.04 0.34
CA TYR A 114 3.15 -6.11 -0.17
C TYR A 114 4.51 -6.80 -0.12
N GLN A 115 5.15 -6.95 -1.28
CA GLN A 115 6.48 -7.53 -1.38
C GLN A 115 7.46 -6.49 -1.88
N PHE A 116 8.60 -6.38 -1.21
CA PHE A 116 9.61 -5.37 -1.48
C PHE A 116 10.91 -6.05 -1.89
N SER A 117 11.56 -5.54 -2.92
CA SER A 117 12.89 -6.00 -3.32
C SER A 117 13.67 -4.83 -3.90
N GLU A 118 14.99 -4.88 -3.73
CA GLU A 118 15.87 -3.83 -4.21
C GLU A 118 16.83 -4.40 -5.23
N GLN A 119 17.10 -3.63 -6.27
CA GLN A 119 18.11 -3.97 -7.27
C GLN A 119 18.84 -2.69 -7.64
N ASN A 120 20.02 -2.84 -8.20
CA ASN A 120 20.79 -1.71 -8.69
C ASN A 120 20.55 -1.56 -10.18
N ALA A 121 20.21 -0.34 -10.62
CA ALA A 121 20.08 -0.01 -12.01
C ALA A 121 21.32 0.72 -12.48
N ARG A 122 21.77 0.42 -13.70
CA ARG A 122 22.89 1.12 -14.29
C ARG A 122 22.41 2.36 -15.05
N THR A 123 23.14 3.45 -14.89
CA THR A 123 22.93 4.65 -15.68
C THR A 123 23.86 4.63 -16.90
N ASP A 124 23.71 5.61 -17.79
CA ASP A 124 24.58 5.75 -18.96
C ASP A 124 26.04 5.96 -18.57
N ASN A 125 26.29 6.46 -17.37
CA ASN A 125 27.66 6.69 -16.89
C ASN A 125 28.17 5.50 -16.07
N HIS A 126 27.51 4.37 -16.15
CA HIS A 126 27.85 3.15 -15.41
C HIS A 126 27.77 3.33 -13.89
N VAL A 127 27.03 4.32 -13.44
CA VAL A 127 26.78 4.54 -12.02
C VAL A 127 25.58 3.69 -11.61
N SER A 128 25.76 2.91 -10.55
CA SER A 128 24.65 2.14 -9.99
C SER A 128 23.83 3.01 -9.06
N ARG A 129 22.52 2.82 -9.09
CA ARG A 129 21.62 3.46 -8.14
C ARG A 129 20.56 2.45 -7.71
N PRO A 130 20.08 2.56 -6.48
CA PRO A 130 19.07 1.61 -6.00
C PRO A 130 17.71 1.89 -6.61
N ILE A 131 17.05 0.81 -7.01
CA ILE A 131 15.67 0.82 -7.47
C ILE A 131 14.93 -0.18 -6.58
N THR A 132 13.84 0.24 -5.99
CA THR A 132 13.02 -0.64 -5.16
C THR A 132 11.75 -1.01 -5.91
N LYS A 133 11.48 -2.30 -5.99
CA LYS A 133 10.27 -2.83 -6.59
C LYS A 133 9.29 -3.24 -5.49
N VAL A 134 8.05 -2.79 -5.60
CA VAL A 134 6.96 -3.19 -4.71
C VAL A 134 5.94 -3.93 -5.55
N VAL A 135 5.61 -5.14 -5.14
CA VAL A 135 4.56 -5.94 -5.76
C VAL A 135 3.42 -6.03 -4.75
N ILE A 136 2.27 -5.49 -5.12
CA ILE A 136 1.08 -5.48 -4.27
C ILE A 136 0.07 -6.44 -4.86
N THR A 137 -0.29 -7.48 -4.13
CA THR A 137 -1.32 -8.41 -4.54
C THR A 137 -2.53 -8.21 -3.64
N ILE A 138 -3.68 -7.96 -4.26
CA ILE A 138 -4.93 -7.70 -3.57
C ILE A 138 -5.88 -8.83 -3.86
N TYR A 139 -6.27 -9.54 -2.81
CA TYR A 139 -7.27 -10.61 -2.89
C TYR A 139 -8.60 -10.02 -2.43
N ASN A 140 -9.51 -9.86 -3.36
CA ASN A 140 -10.77 -9.18 -3.08
C ASN A 140 -11.88 -10.19 -2.90
N GLU A 141 -12.43 -10.26 -1.69
CA GLU A 141 -13.53 -11.17 -1.37
C GLU A 141 -14.78 -10.89 -2.20
N SER A 142 -14.96 -9.65 -2.65
CA SER A 142 -16.13 -9.31 -3.45
C SER A 142 -16.15 -10.04 -4.80
N PHE A 143 -15.00 -10.48 -5.30
CA PHE A 143 -14.94 -11.25 -6.54
C PHE A 143 -15.65 -12.58 -6.43
N GLU A 144 -15.78 -13.14 -5.25
CA GLU A 144 -16.46 -14.41 -5.03
C GLU A 144 -17.96 -14.32 -5.16
N ARG A 145 -18.48 -13.10 -5.07
CA ARG A 145 -19.92 -12.85 -5.09
C ARG A 145 -20.43 -12.32 -6.44
N MET A 146 -19.51 -12.18 -7.38
CA MET A 146 -19.84 -11.63 -8.70
C MET A 146 -20.28 -12.70 -9.69
#